data_1e99dd36ce7693ce342cda956e5ea6f5
#
_entry.id   1e99dd36ce7693ce342cda956e5ea6f5
#
_cell.length_a   1.000
_cell.length_b   1.000
_cell.length_c   1.000
_cell.angle_alpha   90.00
_cell.angle_beta   90.00
_cell.angle_gamma   90.00
#
_symmetry.space_group_name_H-M   'P 1'
#
loop_
_entity.id
_entity.type
_entity.pdbx_description
1 polymer ?
#
loop_
_entity_poly.entity_id
_entity_poly.type
_entity_poly.pdbx_seq_one_letter_code
_entity_poly.pdbx_strand_id
1 'polypeptide(L)'
;IITDSMTRPYRSGVINFALASHNIQSLVDLKGKKDIYGKKLRGTEVAVADELASAAGLLMGQSNEKKPVVLIKGFKQDSSETNDAFDLIVNEKEDLYR
;
A
#
# COMPACT_ATOMS: atom_id res chain seq x y z
N ILE A 1 -9.84 -1.29 -5.06
CA ILE A 1 -8.62 -2.10 -4.83
C ILE A 1 -9.03 -3.56 -4.79
N ILE A 2 -8.32 -4.41 -5.52
CA ILE A 2 -8.42 -5.88 -5.44
C ILE A 2 -7.23 -6.35 -4.62
N THR A 3 -7.47 -7.24 -3.65
CA THR A 3 -6.45 -7.64 -2.68
C THR A 3 -6.26 -9.15 -2.63
N ASP A 4 -5.09 -9.56 -2.18
CA ASP A 4 -4.81 -10.92 -1.76
C ASP A 4 -3.82 -10.91 -0.60
N SER A 5 -3.69 -12.03 0.09
CA SER A 5 -2.76 -12.16 1.21
C SER A 5 -1.38 -12.57 0.74
N MET A 6 -0.36 -12.02 1.37
CA MET A 6 1.04 -12.35 1.08
C MET A 6 1.87 -12.33 2.36
N THR A 7 2.93 -13.11 2.36
CA THR A 7 3.98 -13.02 3.39
C THR A 7 4.94 -11.86 3.09
N ARG A 8 5.74 -11.50 4.07
CA ARG A 8 6.78 -10.48 3.93
C ARG A 8 8.12 -11.03 4.43
N PRO A 9 9.25 -10.55 3.88
CA PRO A 9 10.55 -10.92 4.40
C PRO A 9 10.71 -10.58 5.88
N TYR A 10 11.34 -11.48 6.63
CA TYR A 10 11.72 -11.31 8.05
C TYR A 10 10.57 -11.09 9.04
N ARG A 11 9.32 -11.30 8.63
CA ARG A 11 8.16 -11.13 9.52
C ARG A 11 7.21 -12.33 9.39
N SER A 12 6.69 -12.76 10.52
CA SER A 12 5.64 -13.81 10.55
C SER A 12 4.27 -13.24 10.17
N GLY A 13 3.41 -14.12 9.69
CA GLY A 13 2.04 -13.80 9.36
C GLY A 13 1.86 -13.28 7.94
N VAL A 14 0.62 -13.28 7.49
CA VAL A 14 0.22 -12.70 6.20
C VAL A 14 -0.51 -11.38 6.43
N ILE A 15 -0.41 -10.50 5.45
CA ILE A 15 -1.22 -9.29 5.35
C ILE A 15 -1.79 -9.19 3.94
N ASN A 16 -2.82 -8.38 3.76
CA ASN A 16 -3.34 -8.14 2.42
C ASN A 16 -2.53 -7.08 1.70
N PHE A 17 -2.29 -7.31 0.42
CA PHE A 17 -1.67 -6.37 -0.50
C PHE A 17 -2.63 -6.04 -1.64
N ALA A 18 -2.42 -4.89 -2.27
CA ALA A 18 -3.15 -4.49 -3.45
C ALA A 18 -2.59 -5.19 -4.70
N LEU A 19 -3.42 -5.99 -5.36
CA LEU A 19 -3.10 -6.59 -6.65
C LEU A 19 -3.47 -5.66 -7.81
N ALA A 20 -4.56 -4.92 -7.66
CA ALA A 20 -5.02 -3.95 -8.63
C ALA A 20 -5.70 -2.78 -7.93
N SER A 21 -5.62 -1.62 -8.53
CA SER A 21 -6.25 -0.40 -8.01
C SER A 21 -6.81 0.43 -9.15
N HIS A 22 -7.79 1.26 -8.83
CA HIS A 22 -8.38 2.19 -9.78
C HIS A 22 -8.72 3.49 -9.06
N ASN A 23 -8.42 4.59 -9.71
CA ASN A 23 -8.80 5.94 -9.28
C ASN A 23 -8.26 6.32 -7.88
N ILE A 24 -7.06 5.87 -7.58
CA ILE A 24 -6.36 6.18 -6.32
C ILE A 24 -4.86 6.36 -6.61
N GLN A 25 -4.19 7.17 -5.80
CA GLN A 25 -2.73 7.23 -5.81
C GLN A 25 -2.18 6.09 -4.96
N SER A 26 -1.85 4.96 -5.61
CA SER A 26 -1.44 3.72 -4.95
C SER A 26 -0.06 3.81 -4.32
N LEU A 27 0.85 4.52 -4.97
CA LEU A 27 2.21 4.79 -4.50
C LEU A 27 2.41 6.30 -4.43
N VAL A 28 2.76 6.80 -3.26
CA VAL A 28 3.00 8.21 -3.01
C VAL A 28 4.48 8.44 -2.78
N ASP A 29 5.10 9.25 -3.62
CA ASP A 29 6.51 9.65 -3.50
C ASP A 29 6.63 10.89 -2.62
N LEU A 30 7.32 10.74 -1.49
CA LEU A 30 7.58 11.83 -0.56
C LEU A 30 8.99 12.43 -0.72
N LYS A 31 9.75 12.02 -1.72
CA LYS A 31 11.09 12.58 -1.95
C LYS A 31 11.02 14.10 -2.13
N GLY A 32 11.90 14.81 -1.45
CA GLY A 32 11.94 16.27 -1.47
C GLY A 32 11.01 16.96 -0.47
N LYS A 33 10.06 16.26 0.12
CA LYS A 33 9.27 16.82 1.24
C LYS A 33 10.11 16.86 2.51
N LYS A 34 9.79 17.79 3.39
CA LYS A 34 10.53 17.98 4.64
C LYS A 34 9.91 17.13 5.75
N ASP A 35 10.78 16.59 6.60
CA ASP A 35 10.36 15.96 7.86
C ASP A 35 10.04 17.03 8.93
N ILE A 36 9.68 16.56 10.14
CA ILE A 36 9.34 17.47 11.26
C ILE A 36 10.51 18.38 11.70
N TYR A 37 11.73 18.04 11.32
CA TYR A 37 12.94 18.84 11.62
C TYR A 37 13.36 19.71 10.44
N GLY A 38 12.57 19.77 9.38
CA GLY A 38 12.87 20.55 8.17
C GLY A 38 13.87 19.90 7.22
N LYS A 39 14.25 18.63 7.46
CA LYS A 39 15.19 17.90 6.61
C LYS A 39 14.45 17.24 5.45
N LYS A 40 14.96 17.38 4.24
CA LYS A 40 14.36 16.78 3.04
C LYS A 40 14.48 15.24 3.04
N LEU A 41 13.38 14.58 2.76
CA LEU A 41 13.32 13.13 2.55
C LEU A 41 13.99 12.78 1.21
N ARG A 42 14.79 11.70 1.19
CA ARG A 42 15.61 11.31 0.03
C ARG A 42 15.08 10.09 -0.72
N GLY A 43 14.29 9.25 -0.09
CA GLY A 43 13.89 8.00 -0.69
C GLY A 43 12.61 7.40 -0.11
N THR A 44 11.78 8.21 0.57
CA THR A 44 10.56 7.71 1.18
C THR A 44 9.43 7.67 0.16
N GLU A 45 8.87 6.50 -0.03
CA GLU A 45 7.64 6.25 -0.78
C GLU A 45 6.63 5.56 0.14
N VAL A 46 5.36 5.82 -0.03
CA VAL A 46 4.28 5.22 0.77
C VAL A 46 3.39 4.37 -0.12
N ALA A 47 3.29 3.10 0.21
CA ALA A 47 2.44 2.14 -0.50
C ALA A 47 0.99 2.23 0.01
N VAL A 48 0.31 3.31 -0.35
CA VAL A 48 -1.03 3.64 0.16
C VAL A 48 -2.05 2.55 -0.14
N ALA A 49 -2.05 2.00 -1.36
CA ALA A 49 -2.99 0.95 -1.71
C ALA A 49 -2.77 -0.31 -0.88
N ASP A 50 -1.52 -0.66 -0.57
CA ASP A 50 -1.20 -1.79 0.31
C ASP A 50 -1.66 -1.53 1.75
N GLU A 51 -1.50 -0.31 2.24
CA GLU A 51 -1.97 0.05 3.59
C GLU A 51 -3.48 -0.05 3.70
N LEU A 52 -4.21 0.43 2.70
CA LEU A 52 -5.67 0.30 2.66
C LEU A 52 -6.10 -1.17 2.53
N ALA A 53 -5.42 -1.95 1.71
CA ALA A 53 -5.67 -3.38 1.57
C ALA A 53 -5.45 -4.13 2.89
N SER A 54 -4.37 -3.80 3.60
CA SER A 54 -4.06 -4.39 4.91
C SER A 54 -5.12 -4.06 5.96
N ALA A 55 -5.58 -2.82 6.00
CA ALA A 55 -6.65 -2.39 6.91
C ALA A 55 -7.95 -3.13 6.62
N ALA A 56 -8.34 -3.23 5.36
CA ALA A 56 -9.52 -3.98 4.93
C ALA A 56 -9.41 -5.47 5.29
N GLY A 57 -8.19 -6.02 5.18
CA GLY A 57 -7.92 -7.43 5.48
C GLY A 57 -8.27 -7.85 6.89
N LEU A 58 -8.20 -6.93 7.85
CA LEU A 58 -8.60 -7.19 9.24
C LEU A 58 -10.09 -7.55 9.36
N LEU A 59 -10.92 -6.96 8.51
CA LEU A 59 -12.37 -7.25 8.48
C LEU A 59 -12.71 -8.40 7.53
N MET A 60 -12.02 -8.49 6.40
CA MET A 60 -12.25 -9.57 5.43
C MET A 60 -11.88 -10.94 6.01
N GLY A 61 -10.84 -10.98 6.82
CA GLY A 61 -10.30 -12.21 7.39
C GLY A 61 -9.52 -13.04 6.37
N GLN A 62 -9.00 -14.17 6.82
CA GLN A 62 -8.16 -15.06 6.02
C GLN A 62 -8.72 -16.49 5.92
N SER A 63 -9.92 -16.74 6.39
CA SER A 63 -10.52 -18.06 6.47
C SER A 63 -11.94 -18.07 5.89
N ASN A 64 -12.93 -18.20 6.72
CA ASN A 64 -14.32 -18.42 6.31
C ASN A 64 -15.28 -17.32 6.75
N GLU A 65 -14.78 -16.10 6.95
CA GLU A 65 -15.57 -14.96 7.42
C GLU A 65 -16.65 -14.53 6.42
N LYS A 66 -16.50 -14.89 5.15
CA LYS A 66 -17.46 -14.60 4.07
C LYS A 66 -17.74 -13.11 3.90
N LYS A 67 -16.68 -12.29 4.03
CA LYS A 67 -16.73 -10.84 3.84
C LYS A 67 -15.78 -10.42 2.72
N PRO A 68 -16.15 -10.70 1.44
CA PRO A 68 -15.24 -10.46 0.32
C PRO A 68 -15.10 -8.99 -0.09
N VAL A 69 -15.92 -8.11 0.46
CA VAL A 69 -15.92 -6.68 0.13
C VAL A 69 -15.91 -5.87 1.42
N VAL A 70 -15.03 -4.86 1.48
CA VAL A 70 -14.96 -3.89 2.57
C VAL A 70 -15.03 -2.49 1.99
N LEU A 71 -15.84 -1.63 2.60
CA LEU A 71 -15.92 -0.22 2.28
C LEU A 71 -15.14 0.59 3.33
N ILE A 72 -14.16 1.38 2.87
CA ILE A 72 -13.44 2.32 3.71
C ILE A 72 -13.96 3.72 3.42
N LYS A 73 -14.49 4.39 4.44
CA LYS A 73 -14.97 5.77 4.34
C LYS A 73 -14.02 6.73 5.03
N GLY A 74 -13.92 7.94 4.51
CA GLY A 74 -13.17 9.02 5.14
C GLY A 74 -11.69 9.09 4.76
N PHE A 75 -11.19 8.13 3.98
CA PHE A 75 -9.84 8.26 3.43
C PHE A 75 -9.79 9.41 2.42
N LYS A 76 -8.77 10.26 2.55
CA LYS A 76 -8.50 11.36 1.62
C LYS A 76 -7.05 11.32 1.18
N GLN A 77 -6.81 11.42 -0.12
CA GLN A 77 -5.46 11.63 -0.64
C GLN A 77 -5.20 13.12 -0.84
N ASP A 78 -3.93 13.52 -0.73
CA ASP A 78 -3.51 14.93 -0.80
C ASP A 78 -3.46 15.49 -2.21
N SER A 79 -3.56 14.65 -3.22
CA SER A 79 -3.46 14.99 -4.63
C SER A 79 -4.60 14.36 -5.42
N SER A 80 -4.96 14.98 -6.56
CA SER A 80 -5.89 14.37 -7.54
C SER A 80 -5.18 13.36 -8.46
N GLU A 81 -3.87 13.21 -8.34
CA GLU A 81 -3.11 12.24 -9.12
C GLU A 81 -3.49 10.82 -8.76
N THR A 82 -3.43 9.95 -9.75
CA THR A 82 -3.66 8.51 -9.58
C THR A 82 -2.51 7.73 -10.22
N ASN A 83 -2.21 6.56 -9.65
CA ASN A 83 -1.31 5.61 -10.27
C ASN A 83 -1.76 4.19 -9.98
N ASP A 84 -1.28 3.23 -10.76
CA ASP A 84 -1.70 1.85 -10.69
C ASP A 84 -1.00 1.10 -9.54
N ALA A 85 -1.63 0.07 -9.03
CA ALA A 85 -0.99 -0.86 -8.09
C ALA A 85 0.24 -1.55 -8.69
N PHE A 86 0.34 -1.63 -10.01
CA PHE A 86 1.55 -2.11 -10.70
C PHE A 86 2.79 -1.28 -10.34
N ASP A 87 2.61 0.01 -10.07
CA ASP A 87 3.71 0.89 -9.64
C ASP A 87 4.28 0.53 -8.26
N LEU A 88 3.59 -0.33 -7.51
CA LEU A 88 4.09 -0.86 -6.23
C LEU A 88 5.15 -1.95 -6.43
N ILE A 89 5.28 -2.49 -7.63
CA ILE A 89 6.27 -3.54 -7.93
C ILE A 89 7.63 -2.88 -8.12
N VAL A 90 8.54 -3.19 -7.21
CA VAL A 90 9.89 -2.62 -7.25
C VAL A 90 10.74 -3.27 -8.33
N ASN A 91 11.60 -2.46 -8.96
CA ASN A 91 12.60 -2.98 -9.90
C ASN A 91 13.57 -3.91 -9.16
N GLU A 92 13.91 -5.03 -9.78
CA GLU A 92 14.80 -6.05 -9.19
C GLU A 92 16.12 -5.46 -8.67
N LYS A 93 16.70 -4.49 -9.38
CA LYS A 93 17.97 -3.85 -9.00
C LYS A 93 17.84 -2.93 -7.78
N GLU A 94 16.64 -2.49 -7.46
CA GLU A 94 16.34 -1.58 -6.34
C GLU A 94 15.75 -2.31 -5.14
N ASP A 95 15.48 -3.61 -5.28
CA ASP A 95 14.88 -4.42 -4.23
C ASP A 95 15.92 -4.71 -3.14
N LEU A 96 15.61 -4.27 -1.93
CA LEU A 96 16.48 -4.45 -0.76
C LEU A 96 16.61 -5.91 -0.30
N TYR A 97 15.74 -6.78 -0.78
CA TYR A 97 15.63 -8.18 -0.34
C TYR A 97 16.12 -9.20 -1.37
N ARG A 98 16.70 -8.75 -2.45
CA ARG A 98 17.25 -9.62 -3.51
C ARG A 98 18.76 -9.61 -3.57
#